data_2531b908e84960819aad70cbc7bb785f
#
_entry.id   2531b908e84960819aad70cbc7bb785f
#
_cell.length_a   1.000
_cell.length_b   1.000
_cell.length_c   1.000
_cell.angle_alpha   90.00
_cell.angle_beta   90.00
_cell.angle_gamma   90.00
#
_symmetry.space_group_name_H-M   'P 1'
#
loop_
_entity.id
_entity.type
_entity.pdbx_description
1 polymer ?
#
loop_
_entity_poly.entity_id
_entity_poly.type
_entity_poly.pdbx_seq_one_letter_code
_entity_poly.pdbx_strand_id
1 'polypeptide(L)'
;MTQVLLAEDNAADVYLIREALREHGVICELRVAVDGQEVLEALTGASANVSELKLIILDLNLPRHDGIEILERLRDTGCRNIPIVVLTSSDSQRDRDLAMKLGAVRFLRKPSGLEQFLSLGAVFKELLEAPRAASESA
;
A
#
# COMPACT_ATOMS: atom_id res chain seq x y z
N MET A 1 -13.34 -3.80 11.52
CA MET A 1 -12.08 -3.09 11.83
C MET A 1 -11.37 -2.68 10.55
N THR A 2 -10.81 -1.49 10.56
CA THR A 2 -10.04 -1.00 9.42
C THR A 2 -8.90 -1.96 9.08
N GLN A 3 -8.79 -2.34 7.81
CA GLN A 3 -7.73 -3.21 7.34
C GLN A 3 -6.80 -2.44 6.41
N VAL A 4 -5.51 -2.73 6.54
CA VAL A 4 -4.47 -2.21 5.66
C VAL A 4 -3.75 -3.41 5.06
N LEU A 5 -3.64 -3.46 3.75
CA LEU A 5 -2.88 -4.51 3.08
C LEU A 5 -1.48 -3.99 2.81
N LEU A 6 -0.49 -4.71 3.33
CA LEU A 6 0.91 -4.37 3.13
C LEU A 6 1.56 -5.43 2.25
N ALA A 7 1.99 -5.02 1.08
CA ALA A 7 2.70 -5.90 0.15
C ALA A 7 4.19 -5.66 0.33
N GLU A 8 4.85 -6.54 1.09
CA GLU A 8 6.24 -6.37 1.49
C GLU A 8 6.82 -7.73 1.89
N ASP A 9 7.97 -8.07 1.36
CA ASP A 9 8.61 -9.35 1.70
C ASP A 9 9.72 -9.22 2.74
N ASN A 10 10.14 -8.01 3.07
CA ASN A 10 11.20 -7.78 4.05
C ASN A 10 10.60 -7.67 5.45
N ALA A 11 10.90 -8.64 6.30
CA ALA A 11 10.31 -8.69 7.64
C ALA A 11 10.66 -7.47 8.49
N ALA A 12 11.85 -6.92 8.32
CA ALA A 12 12.25 -5.74 9.07
C ALA A 12 11.40 -4.52 8.66
N ASP A 13 11.14 -4.38 7.37
CA ASP A 13 10.30 -3.28 6.90
C ASP A 13 8.86 -3.46 7.35
N VAL A 14 8.36 -4.69 7.36
CA VAL A 14 7.02 -4.97 7.90
C VAL A 14 6.93 -4.51 9.35
N TYR A 15 7.94 -4.84 10.14
CA TYR A 15 7.97 -4.42 11.54
C TYR A 15 7.96 -2.90 11.67
N LEU A 16 8.78 -2.22 10.87
CA LEU A 16 8.87 -0.76 10.94
C LEU A 16 7.56 -0.08 10.52
N ILE A 17 6.89 -0.63 9.52
CA ILE A 17 5.61 -0.08 9.10
C ILE A 17 4.56 -0.28 10.20
N ARG A 18 4.56 -1.45 10.82
CA ARG A 18 3.65 -1.72 11.94
C ARG A 18 3.89 -0.73 13.08
N GLU A 19 5.16 -0.46 13.40
CA GLU A 19 5.50 0.49 14.45
C GLU A 19 5.14 1.92 14.05
N ALA A 20 5.33 2.28 12.78
CA ALA A 20 4.96 3.59 12.28
C ALA A 20 3.46 3.84 12.46
N LEU A 21 2.65 2.87 12.12
CA LEU A 21 1.21 2.97 12.29
C LEU A 21 0.84 3.12 13.77
N ARG A 22 1.44 2.29 14.60
CA ARG A 22 1.15 2.32 16.04
C ARG A 22 1.57 3.63 16.67
N GLU A 23 2.73 4.16 16.30
CA GLU A 23 3.25 5.39 16.88
C GLU A 23 2.35 6.58 16.55
N HIS A 24 1.67 6.54 15.43
CA HIS A 24 0.75 7.60 15.03
C HIS A 24 -0.70 7.31 15.41
N GLY A 25 -0.90 6.34 16.29
CA GLY A 25 -2.23 6.06 16.83
C GLY A 25 -3.20 5.40 15.87
N VAL A 26 -2.69 4.79 14.80
CA VAL A 26 -3.54 4.10 13.83
C VAL A 26 -3.87 2.71 14.34
N ILE A 27 -5.15 2.46 14.54
CA ILE A 27 -5.64 1.15 14.98
C ILE A 27 -6.20 0.44 13.75
N CYS A 28 -5.51 -0.61 13.32
CA CYS A 28 -5.92 -1.32 12.12
C CYS A 28 -5.43 -2.77 12.20
N GLU A 29 -6.04 -3.60 11.37
CA GLU A 29 -5.54 -4.94 11.13
C GLU A 29 -4.61 -4.87 9.93
N LEU A 30 -3.33 -5.19 10.14
CA LEU A 30 -2.35 -5.17 9.08
C LEU A 30 -2.25 -6.56 8.48
N ARG A 31 -2.67 -6.69 7.23
CA ARG A 31 -2.55 -7.94 6.48
C ARG A 31 -1.31 -7.84 5.60
N VAL A 32 -0.44 -8.85 5.69
CA VAL A 32 0.83 -8.83 4.97
C VAL A 32 0.78 -9.82 3.82
N ALA A 33 1.15 -9.36 2.64
CA ALA A 33 1.33 -10.21 1.47
C ALA A 33 2.81 -10.13 1.10
N VAL A 34 3.47 -11.28 0.99
CA VAL A 34 4.93 -11.30 0.81
C VAL A 34 5.35 -11.39 -0.65
N ASP A 35 4.40 -11.61 -1.56
CA ASP A 35 4.69 -11.61 -2.99
C ASP A 35 3.45 -11.16 -3.75
N GLY A 36 3.62 -10.98 -5.06
CA GLY A 36 2.53 -10.49 -5.89
C GLY A 36 1.35 -11.42 -5.98
N GLN A 37 1.60 -12.73 -5.89
CA GLN A 37 0.52 -13.71 -5.91
C GLN A 37 -0.40 -13.52 -4.70
N GLU A 38 0.20 -13.33 -3.52
CA GLU A 38 -0.58 -13.11 -2.30
C GLU A 38 -1.38 -11.81 -2.36
N VAL A 39 -0.79 -10.77 -2.97
CA VAL A 39 -1.52 -9.50 -3.13
C VAL A 39 -2.77 -9.72 -3.95
N LEU A 40 -2.62 -10.38 -5.10
CA LEU A 40 -3.76 -10.60 -5.99
C LEU A 40 -4.81 -11.48 -5.34
N GLU A 41 -4.39 -12.51 -4.61
CA GLU A 41 -5.34 -13.38 -3.91
C GLU A 41 -6.08 -12.64 -2.81
N ALA A 42 -5.41 -11.74 -2.10
CA ALA A 42 -6.06 -10.97 -1.05
C ALA A 42 -7.15 -10.06 -1.61
N LEU A 43 -7.02 -9.63 -2.85
CA LEU A 43 -7.92 -8.65 -3.43
C LEU A 43 -8.96 -9.25 -4.37
N THR A 44 -8.65 -10.42 -4.95
CA THR A 44 -9.52 -11.01 -5.97
C THR A 44 -9.86 -12.47 -5.70
N GLY A 45 -9.30 -13.09 -4.67
CA GLY A 45 -9.51 -14.49 -4.39
C GLY A 45 -10.91 -14.78 -3.87
N ALA A 46 -11.24 -16.07 -3.81
CA ALA A 46 -12.58 -16.50 -3.41
C ALA A 46 -12.93 -16.08 -1.99
N SER A 47 -11.93 -15.95 -1.11
CA SER A 47 -12.16 -15.53 0.27
C SER A 47 -11.83 -14.06 0.48
N ALA A 48 -11.62 -13.30 -0.59
CA ALA A 48 -11.29 -11.89 -0.47
C ALA A 48 -12.43 -11.11 0.15
N ASN A 49 -12.12 -10.29 1.13
CA ASN A 49 -13.09 -9.38 1.74
C ASN A 49 -12.45 -8.00 1.74
N VAL A 50 -12.81 -7.21 0.74
CA VAL A 50 -12.21 -5.89 0.57
C VAL A 50 -13.05 -4.77 1.15
N SER A 51 -14.19 -5.09 1.74
CA SER A 51 -15.10 -4.06 2.27
C SER A 51 -14.47 -3.26 3.41
N GLU A 52 -13.59 -3.88 4.18
CA GLU A 52 -12.91 -3.22 5.30
C GLU A 52 -11.51 -2.73 4.92
N LEU A 53 -11.09 -2.99 3.71
CA LEU A 53 -9.75 -2.61 3.26
C LEU A 53 -9.75 -1.13 2.89
N LYS A 54 -8.92 -0.35 3.59
CA LYS A 54 -8.92 1.10 3.46
C LYS A 54 -7.64 1.67 2.86
N LEU A 55 -6.60 0.86 2.77
CA LEU A 55 -5.31 1.33 2.25
C LEU A 55 -4.49 0.13 1.79
N ILE A 56 -3.78 0.30 0.68
CA ILE A 56 -2.81 -0.67 0.21
C ILE A 56 -1.44 0.02 0.20
N ILE A 57 -0.47 -0.56 0.90
CA ILE A 57 0.92 -0.12 0.88
C ILE A 57 1.68 -1.14 0.05
N LEU A 58 2.25 -0.70 -1.07
CA LEU A 58 2.83 -1.61 -2.05
C LEU A 58 4.29 -1.32 -2.30
N ASP A 59 5.15 -2.31 -2.07
CA ASP A 59 6.54 -2.27 -2.52
C ASP A 59 6.58 -2.75 -3.96
N LEU A 60 7.30 -2.03 -4.81
CA LEU A 60 7.42 -2.40 -6.22
C LEU A 60 8.34 -3.59 -6.45
N ASN A 61 9.19 -3.92 -5.49
CA ASN A 61 10.21 -4.97 -5.66
C ASN A 61 9.83 -6.27 -4.95
N LEU A 62 8.63 -6.76 -5.23
CA LEU A 62 8.17 -8.01 -4.65
C LEU A 62 8.59 -9.21 -5.50
N PRO A 63 8.81 -10.39 -4.87
CA PRO A 63 9.00 -11.61 -5.63
C PRO A 63 7.76 -11.96 -6.45
N ARG A 64 7.96 -12.72 -7.51
CA ARG A 64 6.95 -13.30 -8.40
C ARG A 64 6.31 -12.32 -9.36
N HIS A 65 5.96 -11.13 -8.91
CA HIS A 65 5.34 -10.13 -9.78
C HIS A 65 5.97 -8.77 -9.55
N ASP A 66 6.26 -8.07 -10.64
CA ASP A 66 6.67 -6.68 -10.61
C ASP A 66 5.53 -5.85 -10.03
N GLY A 67 5.86 -4.91 -9.15
CA GLY A 67 4.85 -4.04 -8.55
C GLY A 67 4.07 -3.22 -9.56
N ILE A 68 4.71 -2.82 -10.66
CA ILE A 68 4.00 -2.12 -11.73
C ILE A 68 2.93 -3.01 -12.34
N GLU A 69 3.26 -4.28 -12.57
CA GLU A 69 2.29 -5.24 -13.08
C GLU A 69 1.12 -5.41 -12.12
N ILE A 70 1.40 -5.43 -10.82
CA ILE A 70 0.35 -5.52 -9.80
C ILE A 70 -0.57 -4.30 -9.90
N LEU A 71 -0.01 -3.11 -10.04
CA LEU A 71 -0.81 -1.90 -10.18
C LEU A 71 -1.71 -1.96 -11.42
N GLU A 72 -1.18 -2.48 -12.52
CA GLU A 72 -1.97 -2.64 -13.73
C GLU A 72 -3.18 -3.55 -13.50
N ARG A 73 -2.95 -4.66 -12.81
CA ARG A 73 -4.03 -5.59 -12.53
C ARG A 73 -5.05 -5.01 -11.57
N LEU A 74 -4.60 -4.23 -10.58
CA LEU A 74 -5.52 -3.62 -9.63
C LEU A 74 -6.44 -2.60 -10.28
N ARG A 75 -5.98 -1.93 -11.34
CA ARG A 75 -6.84 -1.01 -12.08
C ARG A 75 -8.05 -1.70 -12.68
N ASP A 76 -7.89 -2.96 -13.05
CA ASP A 76 -8.93 -3.71 -13.75
C ASP A 76 -9.85 -4.45 -12.80
N THR A 77 -9.64 -4.32 -11.49
CA THR A 77 -10.49 -4.96 -10.48
C THR A 77 -11.46 -3.94 -9.90
N GLY A 78 -12.31 -4.41 -9.00
CA GLY A 78 -13.21 -3.54 -8.26
C GLY A 78 -12.53 -2.78 -7.13
N CYS A 79 -11.20 -2.85 -7.02
CA CYS A 79 -10.46 -2.26 -5.91
C CYS A 79 -9.93 -0.86 -6.21
N ARG A 80 -10.36 -0.24 -7.29
CA ARG A 80 -9.81 1.06 -7.71
C ARG A 80 -10.14 2.20 -6.75
N ASN A 81 -11.10 2.02 -5.87
CA ASN A 81 -11.44 3.06 -4.89
C ASN A 81 -10.58 2.99 -3.63
N ILE A 82 -9.76 1.95 -3.50
CA ILE A 82 -8.88 1.82 -2.33
C ILE A 82 -7.58 2.57 -2.65
N PRO A 83 -7.18 3.55 -1.82
CA PRO A 83 -5.95 4.27 -2.11
C PRO A 83 -4.74 3.34 -2.02
N ILE A 84 -3.83 3.49 -2.97
CA ILE A 84 -2.59 2.72 -3.03
C ILE A 84 -1.43 3.68 -2.86
N VAL A 85 -0.61 3.46 -1.84
CA VAL A 85 0.63 4.18 -1.67
C VAL A 85 1.78 3.24 -1.97
N VAL A 86 2.68 3.68 -2.85
CA VAL A 86 3.88 2.91 -3.16
C VAL A 86 4.96 3.30 -2.16
N LEU A 87 5.58 2.30 -1.55
CA LEU A 87 6.68 2.51 -0.61
C LEU A 87 7.80 1.57 -1.03
N THR A 88 8.86 2.12 -1.60
CA THR A 88 9.90 1.32 -2.22
C THR A 88 11.26 1.95 -2.04
N SER A 89 12.32 1.15 -2.13
CA SER A 89 13.68 1.67 -2.11
C SER A 89 14.12 2.22 -3.47
N SER A 90 13.31 2.00 -4.51
CA SER A 90 13.61 2.54 -5.83
C SER A 90 13.48 4.06 -5.86
N ASP A 91 14.42 4.76 -6.49
CA ASP A 91 14.30 6.19 -6.73
C ASP A 91 14.17 6.49 -8.23
N SER A 92 13.76 5.49 -9.00
CA SER A 92 13.59 5.62 -10.44
C SER A 92 12.45 6.56 -10.77
N GLN A 93 12.74 7.60 -11.55
CA GLN A 93 11.70 8.53 -11.99
C GLN A 93 10.69 7.81 -12.88
N ARG A 94 11.16 6.83 -13.65
CA ARG A 94 10.27 6.04 -14.50
C ARG A 94 9.25 5.27 -13.67
N ASP A 95 9.72 4.63 -12.58
CA ASP A 95 8.81 3.88 -11.71
C ASP A 95 7.79 4.81 -11.06
N ARG A 96 8.24 5.98 -10.62
CA ARG A 96 7.35 6.97 -10.03
C ARG A 96 6.28 7.40 -11.02
N ASP A 97 6.70 7.74 -12.24
CA ASP A 97 5.75 8.22 -13.25
C ASP A 97 4.75 7.13 -13.61
N LEU A 98 5.22 5.90 -13.76
CA LEU A 98 4.33 4.78 -14.09
C LEU A 98 3.35 4.51 -12.95
N ALA A 99 3.84 4.49 -11.70
CA ALA A 99 2.98 4.20 -10.55
C ALA A 99 1.88 5.24 -10.42
N MET A 100 2.24 6.51 -10.54
CA MET A 100 1.25 7.58 -10.43
C MET A 100 0.25 7.53 -11.56
N LYS A 101 0.71 7.23 -12.77
CA LYS A 101 -0.16 7.08 -13.94
C LYS A 101 -1.13 5.92 -13.76
N LEU A 102 -0.70 4.87 -13.08
CA LEU A 102 -1.53 3.69 -12.85
C LEU A 102 -2.44 3.82 -11.63
N GLY A 103 -2.43 4.98 -10.97
CA GLY A 103 -3.40 5.26 -9.94
C GLY A 103 -2.91 5.29 -8.52
N ALA A 104 -1.60 5.14 -8.29
CA ALA A 104 -1.06 5.30 -6.95
C ALA A 104 -1.31 6.74 -6.48
N VAL A 105 -1.73 6.91 -5.23
CA VAL A 105 -2.01 8.25 -4.73
C VAL A 105 -0.75 8.92 -4.18
N ARG A 106 0.24 8.13 -3.79
CA ARG A 106 1.54 8.64 -3.32
C ARG A 106 2.63 7.66 -3.72
N PHE A 107 3.81 8.19 -3.97
CA PHE A 107 5.00 7.38 -4.22
C PHE A 107 6.05 7.83 -3.21
N LEU A 108 6.42 6.94 -2.30
CA LEU A 108 7.33 7.23 -1.21
C LEU A 108 8.56 6.36 -1.32
N ARG A 109 9.72 6.97 -1.16
CA ARG A 109 10.97 6.22 -1.09
C ARG A 109 11.21 5.80 0.36
N LYS A 110 11.62 4.55 0.58
CA LYS A 110 11.94 4.08 1.93
C LYS A 110 13.11 4.87 2.50
N PRO A 111 12.94 5.53 3.64
CA PRO A 111 14.05 6.24 4.26
C PRO A 111 15.05 5.25 4.87
N SER A 112 16.30 5.69 5.01
CA SER A 112 17.33 4.87 5.64
C SER A 112 17.35 5.05 7.16
N GLY A 113 16.86 6.17 7.67
CA GLY A 113 16.87 6.44 9.10
C GLY A 113 15.59 5.94 9.78
N LEU A 114 15.74 5.50 11.03
CA LEU A 114 14.62 4.98 11.80
C LEU A 114 13.53 6.03 12.01
N GLU A 115 13.92 7.22 12.45
CA GLU A 115 12.93 8.26 12.73
C GLU A 115 12.18 8.67 11.46
N GLN A 116 12.90 8.79 10.36
CA GLN A 116 12.27 9.13 9.09
C GLN A 116 11.32 8.02 8.64
N PHE A 117 11.68 6.77 8.88
CA PHE A 117 10.82 5.66 8.50
C PHE A 117 9.53 5.69 9.36
N LEU A 118 9.68 5.88 10.66
CA LEU A 118 8.52 5.93 11.55
C LEU A 118 7.61 7.12 11.24
N SER A 119 8.19 8.22 10.73
CA SER A 119 7.38 9.38 10.37
C SER A 119 6.46 9.12 9.18
N LEU A 120 6.69 8.04 8.42
CA LEU A 120 5.77 7.67 7.35
C LEU A 120 4.37 7.35 7.89
N GLY A 121 4.27 7.01 9.16
CA GLY A 121 2.97 6.77 9.78
C GLY A 121 2.02 7.94 9.67
N ALA A 122 2.56 9.17 9.63
CA ALA A 122 1.73 10.35 9.44
C ALA A 122 1.05 10.34 8.06
N VAL A 123 1.78 9.91 7.04
CA VAL A 123 1.23 9.81 5.68
C VAL A 123 0.15 8.74 5.63
N PHE A 124 0.41 7.58 6.22
CA PHE A 124 -0.57 6.50 6.22
C PHE A 124 -1.84 6.91 6.97
N LYS A 125 -1.68 7.57 8.10
CA LYS A 125 -2.80 8.06 8.87
C LYS A 125 -3.62 9.06 8.07
N GLU A 126 -2.96 9.99 7.41
CA GLU A 126 -3.63 10.98 6.57
C GLU A 126 -4.45 10.29 5.48
N LEU A 127 -3.89 9.29 4.82
CA LEU A 127 -4.58 8.59 3.76
C LEU A 127 -5.78 7.80 4.28
N LEU A 128 -5.66 7.24 5.48
CA LEU A 128 -6.76 6.50 6.10
C LEU A 128 -7.88 7.41 6.55
N GLU A 129 -7.57 8.64 6.92
CA GLU A 129 -8.57 9.61 7.38
C GLU A 129 -9.14 10.46 6.25
N ALA A 130 -8.50 10.45 5.09
CA ALA A 130 -8.95 11.26 3.98
C ALA A 130 -10.32 10.79 3.51
N PRO A 131 -11.23 11.72 3.21
CA PRO A 131 -12.53 11.31 2.69
C PRO A 131 -12.37 10.71 1.31
N ARG A 132 -13.17 9.67 1.04
CA ARG A 132 -13.23 9.07 -0.28
C ARG A 132 -14.30 9.71 -1.15
N ALA A 133 -14.82 10.81 -0.69
CA ALA A 133 -15.92 11.47 -1.35
C ALA A 133 -15.58 11.85 -2.78
N ALA A 134 -14.29 12.14 -3.03
CA ALA A 134 -13.86 12.46 -4.39
C ALA A 134 -14.18 11.31 -5.33
N SER A 135 -14.07 10.08 -4.88
CA SER A 135 -14.37 8.92 -5.70
C SER A 135 -15.88 8.76 -5.89
N GLU A 136 -16.64 9.10 -4.88
CA GLU A 136 -18.08 8.93 -4.95
C GLU A 136 -18.74 10.08 -5.70
N SER A 137 -18.08 11.23 -5.69
CA SER A 137 -18.66 12.38 -6.40
C SER A 137 -18.63 12.19 -7.89
N ALA A 138 -17.99 11.17 -8.34
CA ALA A 138 -17.97 10.87 -9.75
C ALA A 138 -19.34 10.52 -10.26
#